data_f36c61ccd200635213a9af620dba08a4
#
_entry.id   f36c61ccd200635213a9af620dba08a4
#
_cell.length_a   1.000
_cell.length_b   1.000
_cell.length_c   1.000
_cell.angle_alpha   90.00
_cell.angle_beta   90.00
_cell.angle_gamma   90.00
#
_symmetry.space_group_name_H-M   'P 1'
#
loop_
_entity.id
_entity.type
_entity.pdbx_description
1 polymer ?
#
loop_
_entity_poly.entity_id
_entity_poly.type
_entity_poly.pdbx_seq_one_letter_code
_entity_poly.pdbx_strand_id
1 'polypeptide(L)'
;YEVEPGDRVPALLLVPEGVDTKSPAPAVVVCHQHNGQWHLGKSEPAGLAGNPMHHTGVALAKLGYVVLCPDALCFEQRRIEQLRGGDYERFEFLRYVVSGKCMAWKNILDIRRAVDYLGTRREVQQDRIGCYGHSMGSTHTWLAGPWEPRFRCLVGNCCLPTYAAIHRTHLLHCFPNFIPGWFQYGDTPDIAGLIAPRALLLNFGENDGGSPIQEVRGGVKTIARAYAAANAADKFNYDIEPGSGHVLSDEMWKRTHQWFQRHLKA
;
A
#
# COMPACT_ATOMS: atom_id res chain seq x y z
N TYR A 1 -16.90 -5.97 1.48
CA TYR A 1 -17.36 -5.49 0.18
C TYR A 1 -17.10 -6.52 -0.91
N GLU A 2 -17.92 -6.50 -1.95
CA GLU A 2 -17.78 -7.38 -3.11
C GLU A 2 -16.89 -6.73 -4.18
N VAL A 3 -16.04 -7.53 -4.81
CA VAL A 3 -15.08 -7.07 -5.84
C VAL A 3 -15.51 -7.54 -7.22
N GLU A 4 -15.77 -8.82 -7.32
CA GLU A 4 -16.33 -9.52 -8.50
C GLU A 4 -17.45 -10.44 -8.01
N PRO A 5 -18.36 -10.90 -8.86
CA PRO A 5 -19.47 -11.79 -8.43
C PRO A 5 -18.97 -12.98 -7.60
N GLY A 6 -19.40 -13.04 -6.33
CA GLY A 6 -19.01 -14.09 -5.38
C GLY A 6 -17.64 -13.91 -4.71
N ASP A 7 -16.86 -12.91 -5.10
CA ASP A 7 -15.56 -12.60 -4.47
C ASP A 7 -15.70 -11.41 -3.51
N ARG A 8 -15.61 -11.68 -2.23
CA ARG A 8 -15.74 -10.69 -1.16
C ARG A 8 -14.43 -10.47 -0.42
N VAL A 9 -14.10 -9.20 -0.18
CA VAL A 9 -12.96 -8.80 0.63
C VAL A 9 -13.44 -8.44 2.05
N PRO A 10 -13.07 -9.24 3.06
CA PRO A 10 -13.26 -8.87 4.46
C PRO A 10 -12.43 -7.63 4.78
N ALA A 11 -13.02 -6.69 5.51
CA ALA A 11 -12.34 -5.46 5.92
C ALA A 11 -12.86 -4.97 7.26
N LEU A 12 -12.05 -4.19 7.98
CA LEU A 12 -12.44 -3.47 9.19
C LEU A 12 -12.53 -1.98 8.87
N LEU A 13 -13.69 -1.38 9.19
CA LEU A 13 -13.89 0.06 9.09
C LEU A 13 -13.76 0.68 10.49
N LEU A 14 -12.84 1.61 10.65
CA LEU A 14 -12.60 2.35 11.87
C LEU A 14 -13.14 3.77 11.66
N VAL A 15 -14.16 4.15 12.40
CA VAL A 15 -14.75 5.50 12.36
C VAL A 15 -14.37 6.20 13.67
N PRO A 16 -13.69 7.36 13.61
CA PRO A 16 -13.33 8.10 14.80
C PRO A 16 -14.55 8.61 15.58
N GLU A 17 -14.41 8.75 16.88
CA GLU A 17 -15.43 9.40 17.70
C GLU A 17 -15.71 10.82 17.20
N GLY A 18 -16.98 11.19 17.14
CA GLY A 18 -17.43 12.50 16.64
C GLY A 18 -17.47 12.64 15.12
N VAL A 19 -17.05 11.63 14.36
CA VAL A 19 -17.21 11.57 12.89
C VAL A 19 -18.54 10.92 12.55
N ASP A 20 -19.37 11.63 11.84
CA ASP A 20 -20.70 11.18 11.40
C ASP A 20 -21.08 11.81 10.06
N THR A 21 -22.33 11.65 9.65
CA THR A 21 -22.85 12.19 8.38
C THR A 21 -22.98 13.72 8.35
N LYS A 22 -22.92 14.41 9.51
CA LYS A 22 -22.92 15.87 9.63
C LYS A 22 -21.52 16.44 9.72
N SER A 23 -20.59 15.63 10.19
CA SER A 23 -19.18 15.97 10.38
C SER A 23 -18.29 14.90 9.73
N PRO A 24 -18.30 14.77 8.37
CA PRO A 24 -17.53 13.76 7.67
C PRO A 24 -16.04 14.07 7.74
N ALA A 25 -15.21 13.01 7.70
CA ALA A 25 -13.75 13.12 7.77
C ALA A 25 -13.07 12.56 6.51
N PRO A 26 -11.81 12.95 6.22
CA PRO A 26 -10.98 12.29 5.24
C PRO A 26 -10.81 10.81 5.55
N ALA A 27 -10.66 9.97 4.52
CA ALA A 27 -10.50 8.54 4.70
C ALA A 27 -9.14 8.03 4.21
N VAL A 28 -8.67 6.92 4.78
CA VAL A 28 -7.44 6.24 4.36
C VAL A 28 -7.69 4.74 4.22
N VAL A 29 -7.37 4.18 3.06
CA VAL A 29 -7.24 2.73 2.89
C VAL A 29 -5.88 2.32 3.42
N VAL A 30 -5.84 1.41 4.39
CA VAL A 30 -4.60 0.94 5.02
C VAL A 30 -4.32 -0.49 4.62
N CYS A 31 -3.28 -0.68 3.81
CA CYS A 31 -2.82 -1.97 3.35
C CYS A 31 -1.82 -2.56 4.36
N HIS A 32 -2.09 -3.79 4.85
CA HIS A 32 -1.24 -4.46 5.83
C HIS A 32 0.07 -4.99 5.23
N GLN A 33 1.02 -5.31 6.08
CA GLN A 33 2.29 -5.94 5.72
C GLN A 33 2.16 -7.44 5.45
N HIS A 34 3.25 -8.08 5.02
CA HIS A 34 3.36 -9.52 4.77
C HIS A 34 4.10 -10.27 5.89
N ASN A 35 5.38 -10.03 6.01
CA ASN A 35 6.33 -10.60 6.99
C ASN A 35 6.18 -12.13 7.23
N GLY A 36 5.73 -12.90 6.24
CA GLY A 36 5.47 -14.33 6.41
C GLY A 36 4.32 -14.67 7.38
N GLN A 37 3.46 -13.70 7.68
CA GLN A 37 2.41 -13.81 8.71
C GLN A 37 1.02 -13.87 8.06
N TRP A 38 0.76 -14.88 7.22
CA TRP A 38 -0.52 -15.02 6.50
C TRP A 38 -1.75 -15.12 7.41
N HIS A 39 -1.57 -15.42 8.71
CA HIS A 39 -2.65 -15.44 9.70
C HIS A 39 -3.07 -14.04 10.16
N LEU A 40 -2.28 -13.01 9.84
CA LEU A 40 -2.58 -11.60 10.04
C LEU A 40 -2.97 -10.95 8.70
N GLY A 41 -3.81 -9.95 8.76
CA GLY A 41 -4.27 -9.16 7.65
C GLY A 41 -4.84 -7.85 8.16
N LYS A 42 -6.12 -7.59 7.96
CA LYS A 42 -6.83 -6.40 8.44
C LYS A 42 -6.78 -6.19 9.95
N SER A 43 -6.66 -7.27 10.74
CA SER A 43 -6.63 -7.20 12.20
C SER A 43 -5.38 -6.50 12.73
N GLU A 44 -4.24 -6.58 12.02
CA GLU A 44 -3.00 -5.94 12.47
C GLU A 44 -3.07 -4.40 12.37
N PRO A 45 -3.34 -3.77 11.23
CA PRO A 45 -3.47 -2.30 11.20
C PRO A 45 -4.66 -1.79 12.03
N ALA A 46 -5.70 -2.60 12.24
CA ALA A 46 -6.81 -2.24 13.12
C ALA A 46 -6.47 -2.31 14.62
N GLY A 47 -5.28 -2.79 15.00
CA GLY A 47 -4.84 -2.85 16.38
C GLY A 47 -5.45 -3.99 17.19
N LEU A 48 -5.96 -5.04 16.53
CA LEU A 48 -6.61 -6.20 17.18
C LEU A 48 -5.65 -7.38 17.33
N ALA A 49 -4.58 -7.43 16.56
CA ALA A 49 -3.58 -8.50 16.57
C ALA A 49 -2.23 -7.99 16.05
N GLY A 50 -1.20 -8.84 16.11
CA GLY A 50 0.11 -8.59 15.52
C GLY A 50 0.99 -7.63 16.31
N ASN A 51 1.94 -6.99 15.63
CA ASN A 51 2.92 -6.11 16.24
C ASN A 51 2.36 -4.67 16.38
N PRO A 52 2.41 -4.06 17.59
CA PRO A 52 1.96 -2.67 17.79
C PRO A 52 2.58 -1.63 16.83
N MET A 53 3.79 -1.85 16.33
CA MET A 53 4.42 -1.01 15.30
C MET A 53 3.55 -0.90 14.04
N HIS A 54 2.75 -1.90 13.73
CA HIS A 54 1.88 -1.96 12.55
C HIS A 54 0.41 -1.63 12.82
N HIS A 55 0.06 -1.20 14.04
CA HIS A 55 -1.29 -0.74 14.39
C HIS A 55 -1.60 0.64 13.77
N THR A 56 -1.21 0.83 12.52
CA THR A 56 -1.22 2.11 11.80
C THR A 56 -2.63 2.59 11.46
N GLY A 57 -3.57 1.67 11.24
CA GLY A 57 -4.96 2.03 10.97
C GLY A 57 -5.63 2.64 12.20
N VAL A 58 -5.49 2.00 13.37
CA VAL A 58 -6.04 2.58 14.61
C VAL A 58 -5.34 3.88 14.99
N ALA A 59 -4.04 4.00 14.70
CA ALA A 59 -3.31 5.26 14.93
C ALA A 59 -3.84 6.39 14.04
N LEU A 60 -4.12 6.13 12.76
CA LEU A 60 -4.74 7.11 11.85
C LEU A 60 -6.18 7.42 12.27
N ALA A 61 -6.96 6.44 12.75
CA ALA A 61 -8.30 6.70 13.27
C ALA A 61 -8.27 7.64 14.48
N LYS A 62 -7.35 7.44 15.42
CA LYS A 62 -7.12 8.36 16.55
C LYS A 62 -6.72 9.78 16.11
N LEU A 63 -6.16 9.93 14.92
CA LEU A 63 -5.85 11.22 14.32
C LEU A 63 -7.04 11.81 13.53
N GLY A 64 -8.22 11.18 13.58
CA GLY A 64 -9.46 11.68 13.00
C GLY A 64 -9.66 11.35 11.51
N TYR A 65 -9.05 10.28 11.00
CA TYR A 65 -9.35 9.73 9.67
C TYR A 65 -10.33 8.57 9.79
N VAL A 66 -11.27 8.46 8.88
CA VAL A 66 -11.99 7.20 8.66
C VAL A 66 -11.02 6.21 8.01
N VAL A 67 -10.88 5.01 8.55
CA VAL A 67 -9.87 4.06 8.07
C VAL A 67 -10.53 2.76 7.64
N LEU A 68 -10.17 2.28 6.45
CA LEU A 68 -10.57 0.97 5.96
C LEU A 68 -9.35 0.07 5.84
N CYS A 69 -9.35 -1.03 6.58
CA CYS A 69 -8.28 -2.04 6.58
C CYS A 69 -8.80 -3.31 5.89
N PRO A 70 -8.51 -3.56 4.61
CA PRO A 70 -8.91 -4.79 3.92
C PRO A 70 -7.89 -5.93 4.11
N ASP A 71 -8.35 -7.19 4.02
CA ASP A 71 -7.48 -8.34 3.83
C ASP A 71 -6.98 -8.43 2.39
N ALA A 72 -5.68 -8.50 2.20
CA ALA A 72 -5.11 -8.88 0.92
C ALA A 72 -5.43 -10.35 0.59
N LEU A 73 -5.37 -10.71 -0.69
CA LEU A 73 -5.54 -12.10 -1.13
C LEU A 73 -4.54 -13.02 -0.42
N CYS A 74 -4.98 -14.17 0.04
CA CYS A 74 -4.25 -15.18 0.82
C CYS A 74 -4.01 -14.86 2.30
N PHE A 75 -4.50 -13.74 2.81
CA PHE A 75 -4.29 -13.35 4.21
C PHE A 75 -5.56 -13.46 5.05
N GLU A 76 -5.37 -13.67 6.34
CA GLU A 76 -6.37 -13.73 7.43
C GLU A 76 -7.65 -14.49 7.03
N GLN A 77 -8.78 -13.82 6.77
CA GLN A 77 -10.03 -14.48 6.38
C GLN A 77 -10.09 -14.91 4.91
N ARG A 78 -9.09 -14.55 4.11
CA ARG A 78 -8.97 -15.00 2.71
C ARG A 78 -8.01 -16.19 2.53
N ARG A 79 -7.68 -16.87 3.63
CA ARG A 79 -6.95 -18.15 3.60
C ARG A 79 -7.90 -19.32 3.31
N ILE A 80 -7.32 -20.44 2.90
CA ILE A 80 -8.02 -21.71 2.75
C ILE A 80 -7.35 -22.77 3.66
N GLU A 81 -8.07 -23.85 3.98
CA GLU A 81 -7.55 -24.92 4.83
C GLU A 81 -6.61 -25.89 4.08
N GLN A 82 -6.84 -26.04 2.78
CA GLN A 82 -6.16 -27.04 1.93
C GLN A 82 -4.69 -26.68 1.67
N LEU A 83 -4.36 -25.41 1.62
CA LEU A 83 -3.00 -24.91 1.40
C LEU A 83 -2.67 -23.85 2.45
N ARG A 84 -1.46 -23.89 3.00
CA ARG A 84 -1.07 -23.00 4.09
C ARG A 84 -0.01 -21.99 3.67
N GLY A 85 -0.14 -20.78 4.15
CA GLY A 85 0.87 -19.73 4.05
C GLY A 85 1.35 -19.51 2.62
N GLY A 86 2.66 -19.54 2.40
CA GLY A 86 3.29 -19.31 1.11
C GLY A 86 2.92 -20.31 0.02
N ASP A 87 2.48 -21.50 0.36
CA ASP A 87 2.03 -22.48 -0.66
C ASP A 87 0.70 -22.04 -1.28
N TYR A 88 -0.20 -21.45 -0.49
CA TYR A 88 -1.43 -20.91 -1.04
C TYR A 88 -1.17 -19.65 -1.87
N GLU A 89 -0.31 -18.76 -1.39
CA GLU A 89 0.05 -17.56 -2.14
C GLU A 89 0.73 -17.91 -3.49
N ARG A 90 1.64 -18.88 -3.47
CA ARG A 90 2.27 -19.42 -4.70
C ARG A 90 1.26 -20.02 -5.64
N PHE A 91 0.32 -20.82 -5.11
CA PHE A 91 -0.75 -21.44 -5.91
C PHE A 91 -1.59 -20.38 -6.60
N GLU A 92 -2.06 -19.35 -5.86
CA GLU A 92 -2.84 -18.26 -6.41
C GLU A 92 -2.05 -17.48 -7.47
N PHE A 93 -0.79 -17.16 -7.19
CA PHE A 93 0.07 -16.48 -8.17
C PHE A 93 0.15 -17.27 -9.48
N LEU A 94 0.46 -18.56 -9.41
CA LEU A 94 0.58 -19.42 -10.59
C LEU A 94 -0.78 -19.57 -11.30
N ARG A 95 -1.88 -19.70 -10.56
CA ARG A 95 -3.24 -19.75 -11.11
C ARG A 95 -3.57 -18.49 -11.94
N TYR A 96 -3.19 -17.31 -11.43
CA TYR A 96 -3.35 -16.06 -12.18
C TYR A 96 -2.49 -16.04 -13.45
N VAL A 97 -1.22 -16.44 -13.35
CA VAL A 97 -0.30 -16.48 -14.50
C VAL A 97 -0.83 -17.43 -15.60
N VAL A 98 -1.22 -18.65 -15.26
CA VAL A 98 -1.76 -19.64 -16.21
C VAL A 98 -3.06 -19.15 -16.85
N SER A 99 -3.86 -18.36 -16.13
CA SER A 99 -5.11 -17.77 -16.63
C SER A 99 -4.88 -16.49 -17.46
N GLY A 100 -3.64 -16.12 -17.75
CA GLY A 100 -3.30 -14.86 -18.45
C GLY A 100 -3.64 -13.61 -17.64
N LYS A 101 -3.72 -13.74 -16.32
CA LYS A 101 -4.05 -12.68 -15.37
C LYS A 101 -2.85 -12.35 -14.48
N CYS A 102 -3.02 -11.40 -13.58
CA CYS A 102 -1.97 -10.93 -12.68
C CYS A 102 -2.48 -10.83 -11.25
N MET A 103 -1.79 -11.44 -10.29
CA MET A 103 -2.12 -11.34 -8.87
C MET A 103 -2.00 -9.90 -8.37
N ALA A 104 -1.03 -9.13 -8.86
CA ALA A 104 -0.90 -7.71 -8.56
C ALA A 104 -2.16 -6.92 -8.97
N TRP A 105 -2.70 -7.21 -10.17
CA TRP A 105 -3.94 -6.59 -10.63
C TRP A 105 -5.13 -6.94 -9.73
N LYS A 106 -5.20 -8.16 -9.23
CA LYS A 106 -6.26 -8.54 -8.28
C LYS A 106 -6.22 -7.70 -7.01
N ASN A 107 -5.03 -7.50 -6.43
CA ASN A 107 -4.87 -6.65 -5.26
C ASN A 107 -5.18 -5.18 -5.56
N ILE A 108 -4.81 -4.67 -6.74
CA ILE A 108 -5.19 -3.33 -7.19
C ILE A 108 -6.72 -3.20 -7.29
N LEU A 109 -7.39 -4.19 -7.87
CA LEU A 109 -8.85 -4.20 -8.00
C LEU A 109 -9.54 -4.22 -6.63
N ASP A 110 -9.04 -5.02 -5.69
CA ASP A 110 -9.55 -5.08 -4.31
C ASP A 110 -9.47 -3.69 -3.63
N ILE A 111 -8.36 -2.99 -3.82
CA ILE A 111 -8.16 -1.63 -3.27
C ILE A 111 -9.07 -0.62 -3.96
N ARG A 112 -9.27 -0.71 -5.28
CA ARG A 112 -10.22 0.15 -6.00
C ARG A 112 -11.64 -0.04 -5.50
N ARG A 113 -12.06 -1.29 -5.24
CA ARG A 113 -13.38 -1.59 -4.64
C ARG A 113 -13.48 -1.15 -3.18
N ALA A 114 -12.36 -1.12 -2.43
CA ALA A 114 -12.32 -0.47 -1.12
C ALA A 114 -12.68 1.02 -1.21
N VAL A 115 -12.16 1.72 -2.22
CA VAL A 115 -12.51 3.12 -2.48
C VAL A 115 -13.98 3.25 -2.91
N ASP A 116 -14.51 2.34 -3.74
CA ASP A 116 -15.95 2.32 -4.08
C ASP A 116 -16.80 2.16 -2.81
N TYR A 117 -16.41 1.27 -1.90
CA TYR A 117 -17.11 1.10 -0.61
C TYR A 117 -17.04 2.38 0.23
N LEU A 118 -15.88 3.01 0.36
CA LEU A 118 -15.76 4.31 1.06
C LEU A 118 -16.65 5.37 0.40
N GLY A 119 -16.84 5.30 -0.92
CA GLY A 119 -17.75 6.14 -1.68
C GLY A 119 -19.22 6.01 -1.30
N THR A 120 -19.63 4.92 -0.67
CA THR A 120 -21.00 4.73 -0.15
C THR A 120 -21.18 5.26 1.27
N ARG A 121 -20.11 5.66 1.95
CA ARG A 121 -20.10 6.05 3.35
C ARG A 121 -20.28 7.56 3.49
N ARG A 122 -21.36 8.00 4.13
CA ARG A 122 -21.69 9.42 4.28
C ARG A 122 -20.80 10.15 5.28
N GLU A 123 -20.14 9.43 6.18
CA GLU A 123 -19.15 9.95 7.12
C GLU A 123 -17.79 10.18 6.49
N VAL A 124 -17.60 9.89 5.17
CA VAL A 124 -16.36 10.06 4.43
C VAL A 124 -16.44 11.28 3.52
N GLN A 125 -15.41 12.13 3.56
CA GLN A 125 -15.18 13.19 2.57
C GLN A 125 -14.66 12.55 1.27
N GLN A 126 -15.52 12.45 0.26
CA GLN A 126 -15.30 11.67 -0.96
C GLN A 126 -14.13 12.16 -1.82
N ASP A 127 -13.78 13.43 -1.71
CA ASP A 127 -12.66 14.08 -2.39
C ASP A 127 -11.35 14.03 -1.59
N ARG A 128 -11.36 13.40 -0.40
CA ARG A 128 -10.23 13.33 0.53
C ARG A 128 -9.95 11.89 0.97
N ILE A 129 -9.64 11.03 -0.02
CA ILE A 129 -9.27 9.64 0.21
C ILE A 129 -7.77 9.46 -0.03
N GLY A 130 -7.08 8.83 0.93
CA GLY A 130 -5.67 8.47 0.84
C GLY A 130 -5.46 6.96 0.88
N CYS A 131 -4.20 6.56 0.64
CA CYS A 131 -3.75 5.18 0.79
C CYS A 131 -2.44 5.14 1.59
N TYR A 132 -2.32 4.15 2.45
CA TYR A 132 -1.14 3.93 3.29
C TYR A 132 -0.76 2.46 3.29
N GLY A 133 0.53 2.18 3.35
CA GLY A 133 1.01 0.83 3.62
C GLY A 133 2.46 0.76 4.05
N HIS A 134 2.80 -0.32 4.74
CA HIS A 134 4.17 -0.69 5.09
C HIS A 134 4.53 -2.01 4.42
N SER A 135 5.78 -2.19 3.96
CA SER A 135 6.26 -3.42 3.34
C SER A 135 5.40 -3.81 2.11
N MET A 136 4.79 -4.98 2.07
CA MET A 136 3.84 -5.37 1.03
C MET A 136 2.72 -4.35 0.89
N GLY A 137 2.24 -3.77 1.98
CA GLY A 137 1.25 -2.69 1.94
C GLY A 137 1.75 -1.44 1.21
N SER A 138 3.04 -1.10 1.33
CA SER A 138 3.68 -0.05 0.53
C SER A 138 3.63 -0.39 -0.97
N THR A 139 3.96 -1.63 -1.32
CA THR A 139 3.83 -2.12 -2.70
C THR A 139 2.40 -1.96 -3.22
N HIS A 140 1.41 -2.40 -2.45
CA HIS A 140 0.00 -2.25 -2.82
C HIS A 140 -0.39 -0.78 -2.99
N THR A 141 0.14 0.11 -2.15
CA THR A 141 -0.13 1.55 -2.21
C THR A 141 0.37 2.17 -3.52
N TRP A 142 1.65 1.99 -3.87
CA TRP A 142 2.17 2.61 -5.09
C TRP A 142 1.77 1.86 -6.37
N LEU A 143 1.45 0.55 -6.30
CA LEU A 143 0.86 -0.17 -7.43
C LEU A 143 -0.58 0.27 -7.71
N ALA A 144 -1.41 0.45 -6.69
CA ALA A 144 -2.80 0.88 -6.87
C ALA A 144 -2.91 2.35 -7.27
N GLY A 145 -1.95 3.17 -6.88
CA GLY A 145 -1.97 4.61 -7.09
C GLY A 145 -2.26 5.06 -8.52
N PRO A 146 -1.58 4.56 -9.55
CA PRO A 146 -1.86 4.91 -10.95
C PRO A 146 -3.28 4.57 -11.41
N TRP A 147 -3.84 3.48 -10.91
CA TRP A 147 -5.13 2.92 -11.33
C TRP A 147 -6.33 3.45 -10.54
N GLU A 148 -6.07 4.11 -9.39
CA GLU A 148 -7.11 4.70 -8.56
C GLU A 148 -6.94 6.22 -8.44
N PRO A 149 -7.49 6.98 -9.39
CA PRO A 149 -7.30 8.44 -9.44
C PRO A 149 -7.96 9.20 -8.29
N ARG A 150 -8.89 8.58 -7.54
CA ARG A 150 -9.52 9.20 -6.37
C ARG A 150 -8.60 9.30 -5.15
N PHE A 151 -7.48 8.57 -5.13
CA PHE A 151 -6.47 8.79 -4.10
C PHE A 151 -5.81 10.15 -4.26
N ARG A 152 -6.01 11.02 -3.30
CA ARG A 152 -5.41 12.35 -3.25
C ARG A 152 -3.99 12.34 -2.68
N CYS A 153 -3.73 11.43 -1.74
CA CYS A 153 -2.46 11.33 -1.04
C CYS A 153 -2.10 9.86 -0.75
N LEU A 154 -0.87 9.48 -1.07
CA LEU A 154 -0.38 8.11 -0.88
C LEU A 154 0.91 8.14 -0.06
N VAL A 155 1.04 7.16 0.86
CA VAL A 155 2.26 7.00 1.66
C VAL A 155 2.65 5.53 1.71
N GLY A 156 3.88 5.23 1.27
CA GLY A 156 4.48 3.91 1.36
C GLY A 156 5.73 3.91 2.24
N ASN A 157 5.82 2.92 3.14
CA ASN A 157 7.00 2.73 3.99
C ASN A 157 7.66 1.39 3.69
N CYS A 158 8.97 1.40 3.47
CA CYS A 158 9.83 0.22 3.35
C CYS A 158 9.37 -0.77 2.27
N CYS A 159 9.20 -0.35 1.03
CA CYS A 159 9.20 -1.26 -0.12
C CYS A 159 9.17 -0.51 -1.46
N LEU A 160 10.27 -0.59 -2.19
CA LEU A 160 10.34 -0.25 -3.62
C LEU A 160 11.37 -1.20 -4.28
N PRO A 161 11.09 -2.51 -4.33
CA PRO A 161 11.98 -3.45 -5.01
C PRO A 161 11.95 -3.18 -6.52
N THR A 162 13.11 -3.20 -7.16
CA THR A 162 13.17 -3.15 -8.62
C THR A 162 13.35 -4.55 -9.20
N TYR A 163 12.79 -4.81 -10.36
CA TYR A 163 13.02 -6.09 -11.07
C TYR A 163 14.48 -6.27 -11.43
N ALA A 164 15.18 -5.19 -11.77
CA ALA A 164 16.62 -5.20 -12.00
C ALA A 164 17.38 -5.69 -10.77
N ALA A 165 17.06 -5.22 -9.57
CA ALA A 165 17.65 -5.69 -8.32
C ALA A 165 17.32 -7.15 -8.04
N ILE A 166 16.06 -7.55 -8.17
CA ILE A 166 15.60 -8.93 -7.97
C ILE A 166 16.37 -9.89 -8.87
N HIS A 167 16.52 -9.58 -10.16
CA HIS A 167 17.24 -10.41 -11.11
C HIS A 167 18.74 -10.50 -10.78
N ARG A 168 19.37 -9.38 -10.38
CA ARG A 168 20.81 -9.33 -10.08
C ARG A 168 21.16 -10.02 -8.76
N THR A 169 20.33 -9.85 -7.74
CA THR A 169 20.62 -10.31 -6.37
C THR A 169 19.96 -11.62 -6.01
N HIS A 170 19.09 -12.16 -6.87
CA HIS A 170 18.25 -13.33 -6.61
C HIS A 170 17.36 -13.14 -5.37
N LEU A 171 17.01 -11.89 -5.07
CA LEU A 171 16.15 -11.54 -3.95
C LEU A 171 14.76 -12.14 -4.16
N LEU A 172 14.37 -13.07 -3.30
CA LEU A 172 13.01 -13.57 -3.28
C LEU A 172 12.09 -12.52 -2.64
N HIS A 173 11.12 -12.06 -3.41
CA HIS A 173 10.17 -11.04 -2.99
C HIS A 173 8.73 -11.58 -2.97
N CYS A 174 7.79 -10.84 -2.35
CA CYS A 174 6.37 -11.20 -2.31
C CYS A 174 5.82 -11.40 -3.73
N PHE A 175 5.04 -12.45 -3.96
CA PHE A 175 4.46 -12.76 -5.27
C PHE A 175 3.66 -11.60 -5.90
N PRO A 176 2.87 -10.81 -5.14
CA PRO A 176 2.15 -9.66 -5.70
C PRO A 176 3.03 -8.59 -6.34
N ASN A 177 4.33 -8.59 -6.09
CA ASN A 177 5.25 -7.66 -6.73
C ASN A 177 5.57 -8.01 -8.19
N PHE A 178 5.31 -9.26 -8.61
CA PHE A 178 5.67 -9.74 -9.94
C PHE A 178 4.51 -9.53 -10.92
N ILE A 179 4.70 -8.62 -11.87
CA ILE A 179 3.75 -8.32 -12.94
C ILE A 179 4.29 -8.94 -14.24
N PRO A 180 3.65 -10.00 -14.76
CA PRO A 180 4.11 -10.66 -15.98
C PRO A 180 4.25 -9.69 -17.16
N GLY A 181 5.41 -9.70 -17.80
CA GLY A 181 5.71 -8.88 -18.97
C GLY A 181 6.03 -7.41 -18.70
N TRP A 182 5.86 -6.89 -17.49
CA TRP A 182 6.07 -5.46 -17.22
C TRP A 182 7.50 -4.99 -17.47
N PHE A 183 8.49 -5.81 -17.13
CA PHE A 183 9.91 -5.44 -17.25
C PHE A 183 10.35 -5.11 -18.70
N GLN A 184 9.50 -5.39 -19.70
CA GLN A 184 9.71 -4.97 -21.09
C GLN A 184 9.41 -3.47 -21.31
N TYR A 185 8.64 -2.84 -20.42
CA TYR A 185 8.18 -1.45 -20.52
C TYR A 185 8.86 -0.51 -19.53
N GLY A 186 9.38 -1.04 -18.44
CA GLY A 186 10.00 -0.27 -17.37
C GLY A 186 10.22 -1.10 -16.11
N ASP A 187 10.51 -0.44 -15.01
CA ASP A 187 10.69 -1.08 -13.70
C ASP A 187 9.68 -0.49 -12.70
N THR A 188 9.67 -0.98 -11.48
CA THR A 188 8.70 -0.58 -10.43
C THR A 188 8.68 0.94 -10.14
N PRO A 189 9.80 1.69 -10.18
CA PRO A 189 9.77 3.13 -10.03
C PRO A 189 9.01 3.87 -11.15
N ASP A 190 8.97 3.29 -12.36
CA ASP A 190 8.18 3.87 -13.46
C ASP A 190 6.69 3.77 -13.16
N ILE A 191 6.23 2.66 -12.55
CA ILE A 191 4.84 2.52 -12.09
C ILE A 191 4.52 3.57 -11.03
N ALA A 192 5.37 3.69 -9.99
CA ALA A 192 5.16 4.65 -8.92
C ALA A 192 5.18 6.11 -9.43
N GLY A 193 5.97 6.40 -10.46
CA GLY A 193 6.01 7.71 -11.13
C GLY A 193 4.68 8.10 -11.79
N LEU A 194 3.88 7.13 -12.24
CA LEU A 194 2.54 7.38 -12.82
C LEU A 194 1.50 7.88 -11.79
N ILE A 195 1.83 7.94 -10.51
CA ILE A 195 0.98 8.57 -9.49
C ILE A 195 0.93 10.10 -9.67
N ALA A 196 1.98 10.69 -10.25
CA ALA A 196 2.01 12.13 -10.51
C ALA A 196 0.74 12.60 -11.26
N PRO A 197 0.18 13.78 -10.91
CA PRO A 197 0.70 14.82 -10.03
C PRO A 197 0.21 14.73 -8.55
N ARG A 198 -0.34 13.59 -8.10
CA ARG A 198 -0.90 13.43 -6.76
C ARG A 198 0.18 13.23 -5.71
N ALA A 199 -0.12 13.59 -4.45
CA ALA A 199 0.88 13.57 -3.39
C ALA A 199 1.35 12.14 -3.07
N LEU A 200 2.67 11.89 -3.13
CA LEU A 200 3.32 10.63 -2.79
C LEU A 200 4.48 10.86 -1.84
N LEU A 201 4.49 10.13 -0.72
CA LEU A 201 5.64 10.03 0.18
C LEU A 201 6.11 8.58 0.24
N LEU A 202 7.42 8.37 0.12
CA LEU A 202 8.05 7.07 0.31
C LEU A 202 9.15 7.16 1.38
N ASN A 203 9.08 6.34 2.42
CA ASN A 203 10.10 6.25 3.46
C ASN A 203 10.83 4.90 3.37
N PHE A 204 12.15 4.91 3.60
CA PHE A 204 13.00 3.73 3.51
C PHE A 204 13.97 3.66 4.68
N GLY A 205 14.35 2.45 5.09
CA GLY A 205 15.51 2.22 5.93
C GLY A 205 16.77 2.03 5.06
N GLU A 206 17.88 2.64 5.45
CA GLU A 206 19.15 2.52 4.70
C GLU A 206 19.65 1.07 4.63
N ASN A 207 19.39 0.28 5.68
CA ASN A 207 19.81 -1.13 5.80
C ASN A 207 18.67 -2.12 5.49
N ASP A 208 17.61 -1.69 4.81
CA ASP A 208 16.51 -2.56 4.41
C ASP A 208 16.95 -3.52 3.30
N GLY A 209 17.14 -4.81 3.64
CA GLY A 209 17.51 -5.86 2.70
C GLY A 209 16.44 -6.19 1.66
N GLY A 210 15.16 -5.85 1.92
CA GLY A 210 14.04 -6.06 1.00
C GLY A 210 14.00 -5.04 -0.14
N SER A 211 14.65 -3.88 0.06
CA SER A 211 14.77 -2.82 -0.94
C SER A 211 16.19 -2.26 -0.93
N PRO A 212 17.14 -2.90 -1.63
CA PRO A 212 18.56 -2.52 -1.58
C PRO A 212 18.75 -1.02 -1.85
N ILE A 213 19.46 -0.34 -0.97
CA ILE A 213 19.53 1.13 -0.94
C ILE A 213 20.01 1.77 -2.24
N GLN A 214 20.89 1.12 -2.97
CA GLN A 214 21.38 1.65 -4.24
C GLN A 214 20.25 1.71 -5.28
N GLU A 215 19.38 0.69 -5.29
CA GLU A 215 18.23 0.63 -6.18
C GLU A 215 17.17 1.66 -5.76
N VAL A 216 16.93 1.81 -4.46
CA VAL A 216 16.04 2.86 -3.93
C VAL A 216 16.51 4.24 -4.38
N ARG A 217 17.82 4.55 -4.24
CA ARG A 217 18.40 5.84 -4.68
C ARG A 217 18.25 6.09 -6.18
N GLY A 218 18.31 5.03 -7.00
CA GLY A 218 18.00 5.10 -8.43
C GLY A 218 16.52 5.31 -8.69
N GLY A 219 15.68 4.51 -8.05
CA GLY A 219 14.23 4.52 -8.22
C GLY A 219 13.58 5.85 -7.85
N VAL A 220 13.94 6.44 -6.71
CA VAL A 220 13.39 7.74 -6.30
C VAL A 220 13.75 8.87 -7.27
N LYS A 221 14.90 8.81 -7.94
CA LYS A 221 15.27 9.77 -9.00
C LYS A 221 14.37 9.61 -10.23
N THR A 222 14.00 8.38 -10.59
CA THR A 222 13.06 8.11 -11.67
C THR A 222 11.69 8.69 -11.36
N ILE A 223 11.17 8.44 -10.15
CA ILE A 223 9.90 9.01 -9.68
C ILE A 223 9.95 10.53 -9.68
N ALA A 224 11.02 11.14 -9.15
CA ALA A 224 11.18 12.59 -9.12
C ALA A 224 11.15 13.23 -10.52
N ARG A 225 11.75 12.57 -11.53
CA ARG A 225 11.68 13.04 -12.93
C ARG A 225 10.24 13.01 -13.46
N ALA A 226 9.45 11.98 -13.15
CA ALA A 226 8.04 11.92 -13.55
C ALA A 226 7.24 13.05 -12.92
N TYR A 227 7.45 13.34 -11.63
CA TYR A 227 6.79 14.45 -10.94
C TYR A 227 7.23 15.81 -11.48
N ALA A 228 8.50 16.00 -11.82
CA ALA A 228 8.98 17.23 -12.45
C ALA A 228 8.33 17.43 -13.84
N ALA A 229 8.24 16.37 -14.65
CA ALA A 229 7.57 16.41 -15.96
C ALA A 229 6.07 16.74 -15.85
N ALA A 230 5.43 16.35 -14.73
CA ALA A 230 4.03 16.67 -14.43
C ALA A 230 3.84 18.07 -13.77
N ASN A 231 4.90 18.88 -13.64
CA ASN A 231 4.91 20.17 -12.91
C ASN A 231 4.40 20.03 -11.45
N ALA A 232 4.74 18.94 -10.76
CA ALA A 232 4.27 18.60 -9.43
C ALA A 232 5.41 18.15 -8.50
N ALA A 233 6.62 18.68 -8.66
CA ALA A 233 7.80 18.28 -7.90
C ALA A 233 7.59 18.40 -6.38
N ASP A 234 6.78 19.34 -5.92
CA ASP A 234 6.40 19.55 -4.51
C ASP A 234 5.43 18.48 -3.95
N LYS A 235 4.88 17.63 -4.83
CA LYS A 235 3.95 16.54 -4.48
C LYS A 235 4.62 15.18 -4.33
N PHE A 236 5.91 15.08 -4.59
CA PHE A 236 6.71 13.89 -4.29
C PHE A 236 7.76 14.21 -3.24
N ASN A 237 7.83 13.36 -2.22
CA ASN A 237 8.92 13.37 -1.25
C ASN A 237 9.32 11.96 -0.88
N TYR A 238 10.56 11.80 -0.45
CA TYR A 238 11.08 10.55 0.08
C TYR A 238 12.10 10.81 1.18
N ASP A 239 12.28 9.82 2.03
CA ASP A 239 13.31 9.82 3.05
C ASP A 239 14.00 8.46 3.14
N ILE A 240 15.30 8.46 3.39
CA ILE A 240 16.11 7.28 3.66
C ILE A 240 16.71 7.45 5.04
N GLU A 241 16.17 6.74 6.02
CA GLU A 241 16.58 6.85 7.41
C GLU A 241 17.90 6.10 7.65
N PRO A 242 18.97 6.82 8.07
CA PRO A 242 20.28 6.21 8.29
C PRO A 242 20.25 5.12 9.36
N GLY A 243 20.92 4.00 9.11
CA GLY A 243 21.06 2.90 10.06
C GLY A 243 19.78 2.09 10.30
N SER A 244 18.63 2.52 9.77
CA SER A 244 17.35 1.83 9.92
C SER A 244 17.23 0.66 8.95
N GLY A 245 16.57 -0.42 9.39
CA GLY A 245 16.26 -1.60 8.58
C GLY A 245 14.83 -1.59 8.03
N HIS A 246 14.25 -2.80 7.88
CA HIS A 246 12.87 -3.00 7.44
C HIS A 246 11.88 -2.79 8.60
N VAL A 247 11.76 -1.57 9.06
CA VAL A 247 10.92 -1.19 10.22
C VAL A 247 10.12 0.07 9.93
N LEU A 248 9.05 0.27 10.68
CA LEU A 248 8.35 1.56 10.73
C LEU A 248 8.84 2.29 11.97
N SER A 249 9.78 3.22 11.80
CA SER A 249 10.30 4.04 12.89
C SER A 249 9.33 5.17 13.27
N ASP A 250 9.52 5.73 14.47
CA ASP A 250 8.74 6.89 14.93
C ASP A 250 8.91 8.10 13.98
N GLU A 251 10.10 8.29 13.41
CA GLU A 251 10.35 9.38 12.47
C GLU A 251 9.67 9.14 11.11
N MET A 252 9.64 7.91 10.60
CA MET A 252 8.85 7.56 9.40
C MET A 252 7.36 7.78 9.66
N TRP A 253 6.88 7.41 10.85
CA TRP A 253 5.48 7.61 11.22
C TRP A 253 5.13 9.10 11.35
N LYS A 254 5.99 9.90 11.96
CA LYS A 254 5.83 11.34 12.06
C LYS A 254 5.76 12.03 10.69
N ARG A 255 6.67 11.66 9.76
CA ARG A 255 6.64 12.16 8.38
C ARG A 255 5.34 11.76 7.66
N THR A 256 4.90 10.51 7.84
CA THR A 256 3.62 10.00 7.32
C THR A 256 2.45 10.86 7.78
N HIS A 257 2.37 11.15 9.09
CA HIS A 257 1.31 11.97 9.66
C HIS A 257 1.35 13.41 9.10
N GLN A 258 2.51 14.05 9.07
CA GLN A 258 2.68 15.41 8.52
C GLN A 258 2.27 15.47 7.04
N TRP A 259 2.59 14.43 6.26
CA TRP A 259 2.25 14.37 4.85
C TRP A 259 0.73 14.27 4.64
N PHE A 260 0.05 13.42 5.40
CA PHE A 260 -1.41 13.33 5.37
C PHE A 260 -2.08 14.61 5.85
N GLN A 261 -1.57 15.27 6.90
CA GLN A 261 -2.10 16.56 7.33
C GLN A 261 -2.03 17.60 6.21
N ARG A 262 -0.88 17.69 5.53
CA ARG A 262 -0.64 18.67 4.47
C ARG A 262 -1.46 18.41 3.21
N HIS A 263 -1.66 17.15 2.83
CA HIS A 263 -2.17 16.79 1.50
C HIS A 263 -3.55 16.14 1.51
N LEU A 264 -4.06 15.77 2.68
CA LEU A 264 -5.36 15.11 2.80
C LEU A 264 -6.32 15.86 3.71
N LYS A 265 -5.84 16.57 4.75
CA LYS A 265 -6.69 17.38 5.65
C LYS A 265 -6.76 18.86 5.27
N ALA A 266 -5.71 19.40 4.66
CA ALA A 266 -5.64 20.81 4.27
C ALA A 266 -6.60 21.20 3.13
#